data_80645c50c290260a6dfb9603d3701086
#
_entry.id   80645c50c290260a6dfb9603d3701086
#
_cell.length_a   1.000
_cell.length_b   1.000
_cell.length_c   1.000
_cell.angle_alpha   90.00
_cell.angle_beta   90.00
_cell.angle_gamma   90.00
#
_symmetry.space_group_name_H-M   'P 1'
#
loop_
_entity.id
_entity.type
_entity.pdbx_description
1 polymer ?
#
loop_
_entity_poly.entity_id
_entity_poly.type
_entity_poly.pdbx_seq_one_letter_code
_entity_poly.pdbx_strand_id
1 'polypeptide(L)'
;MHLEFISREQYRHKEDVAYLNELKQRYPQAYIVPEGGTNALAIQGCSEILTPQDQDFDLICCAVGTGGTITGLIEASHSQQHILGFSALKGDFLKHDVAQLTLKHNWSITDEFCCGGYAKTTPELLEFMQNFEAQYLIPLEQVYTAKMLYGLFKMIERGEINPQQKLLVIHSGGLQGRI
;
A
#
# COMPACT_ATOMS: atom_id res chain seq x y z
N MET A 1 -7.15 20.28 14.04
CA MET A 1 -7.82 19.74 12.85
C MET A 1 -9.31 20.08 12.97
N HIS A 2 -9.93 20.58 11.91
CA HIS A 2 -11.38 20.82 11.85
C HIS A 2 -12.03 19.64 11.14
N LEU A 3 -13.07 19.04 11.77
CA LEU A 3 -13.79 17.88 11.21
C LEU A 3 -15.17 18.32 10.73
N GLU A 4 -15.50 17.90 9.51
CA GLU A 4 -16.83 18.04 8.94
C GLU A 4 -17.35 16.67 8.55
N PHE A 5 -18.54 16.31 9.07
CA PHE A 5 -19.16 15.04 8.78
C PHE A 5 -20.11 15.17 7.60
N ILE A 6 -20.02 14.24 6.67
CA ILE A 6 -20.92 14.13 5.52
C ILE A 6 -21.65 12.78 5.54
N SER A 7 -22.77 12.68 4.82
CA SER A 7 -23.51 11.43 4.69
C SER A 7 -22.73 10.39 3.86
N ARG A 8 -23.06 9.10 4.03
CA ARG A 8 -22.50 8.03 3.18
C ARG A 8 -22.84 8.22 1.70
N GLU A 9 -23.99 8.82 1.40
CA GLU A 9 -24.42 9.14 0.05
C GLU A 9 -23.51 10.22 -0.56
N GLN A 10 -23.30 11.33 0.13
CA GLN A 10 -22.38 12.38 -0.30
C GLN A 10 -20.94 11.84 -0.46
N TYR A 11 -20.50 10.97 0.44
CA TYR A 11 -19.17 10.38 0.37
C TYR A 11 -18.95 9.54 -0.89
N ARG A 12 -19.99 8.90 -1.44
CA ARG A 12 -19.90 8.16 -2.72
C ARG A 12 -19.55 9.06 -3.91
N HIS A 13 -19.87 10.35 -3.81
CA HIS A 13 -19.62 11.37 -4.81
C HIS A 13 -18.35 12.19 -4.57
N LYS A 14 -17.47 11.75 -3.66
CA LYS A 14 -16.27 12.47 -3.23
C LYS A 14 -15.29 12.81 -4.37
N GLU A 15 -15.35 12.09 -5.48
CA GLU A 15 -14.50 12.29 -6.67
C GLU A 15 -15.22 13.01 -7.81
N ASP A 16 -16.53 13.26 -7.67
CA ASP A 16 -17.31 13.94 -8.68
C ASP A 16 -16.85 15.37 -8.85
N VAL A 17 -16.71 15.80 -10.10
CA VAL A 17 -16.24 17.15 -10.45
C VAL A 17 -17.12 18.23 -9.82
N ALA A 18 -18.44 18.02 -9.76
CA ALA A 18 -19.38 18.95 -9.13
C ALA A 18 -19.09 19.11 -7.63
N TYR A 19 -18.91 18.03 -6.90
CA TYR A 19 -18.58 18.04 -5.48
C TYR A 19 -17.21 18.68 -5.20
N LEU A 20 -16.20 18.35 -6.00
CA LEU A 20 -14.88 18.93 -5.87
C LEU A 20 -14.89 20.44 -6.15
N ASN A 21 -15.71 20.91 -7.11
CA ASN A 21 -15.87 22.34 -7.38
C ASN A 21 -16.60 23.07 -6.24
N GLU A 22 -17.60 22.46 -5.62
CA GLU A 22 -18.24 22.99 -4.42
C GLU A 22 -17.23 23.17 -3.28
N LEU A 23 -16.40 22.14 -3.02
CA LEU A 23 -15.34 22.22 -2.02
C LEU A 23 -14.32 23.32 -2.32
N LYS A 24 -13.92 23.50 -3.58
CA LYS A 24 -13.01 24.57 -3.99
C LYS A 24 -13.60 25.95 -3.80
N GLN A 25 -14.90 26.12 -4.06
CA GLN A 25 -15.60 27.39 -3.81
C GLN A 25 -15.69 27.70 -2.31
N ARG A 26 -15.96 26.68 -1.51
CA ARG A 26 -16.08 26.81 -0.05
C ARG A 26 -14.73 27.03 0.63
N TYR A 27 -13.68 26.44 0.09
CA TYR A 27 -12.31 26.50 0.61
C TYR A 27 -11.31 26.89 -0.49
N PRO A 28 -11.32 28.14 -0.96
CA PRO A 28 -10.59 28.54 -2.18
C PRO A 28 -9.06 28.44 -2.07
N GLN A 29 -8.52 28.41 -0.84
CA GLN A 29 -7.08 28.28 -0.60
C GLN A 29 -6.66 26.85 -0.22
N ALA A 30 -7.61 25.90 -0.15
CA ALA A 30 -7.30 24.53 0.25
C ALA A 30 -6.84 23.70 -0.94
N TYR A 31 -5.86 22.82 -0.69
CA TYR A 31 -5.54 21.72 -1.58
C TYR A 31 -6.38 20.51 -1.17
N ILE A 32 -7.11 19.94 -2.12
CA ILE A 32 -7.95 18.76 -1.87
C ILE A 32 -7.08 17.51 -2.04
N VAL A 33 -6.84 16.80 -0.95
CA VAL A 33 -6.18 15.50 -0.95
C VAL A 33 -7.25 14.42 -1.09
N PRO A 34 -7.19 13.53 -2.10
CA PRO A 34 -8.16 12.45 -2.25
C PRO A 34 -8.05 11.43 -1.12
N GLU A 35 -9.08 10.58 -0.97
CA GLU A 35 -9.03 9.46 -0.02
C GLU A 35 -7.80 8.59 -0.29
N GLY A 36 -7.09 8.20 0.77
CA GLY A 36 -5.84 7.44 0.66
C GLY A 36 -4.66 8.20 0.05
N GLY A 37 -4.84 9.46 -0.33
CA GLY A 37 -3.78 10.35 -0.80
C GLY A 37 -3.29 10.09 -2.23
N THR A 38 -3.84 9.12 -2.96
CA THR A 38 -3.33 8.74 -4.29
C THR A 38 -3.64 9.82 -5.34
N ASN A 39 -2.61 10.49 -5.80
CA ASN A 39 -2.63 11.42 -6.93
C ASN A 39 -1.22 11.51 -7.55
N ALA A 40 -1.06 12.27 -8.63
CA ALA A 40 0.22 12.38 -9.36
C ALA A 40 1.38 12.88 -8.46
N LEU A 41 1.12 13.87 -7.58
CA LEU A 41 2.15 14.38 -6.66
C LEU A 41 2.55 13.35 -5.60
N ALA A 42 1.58 12.58 -5.08
CA ALA A 42 1.86 11.52 -4.14
C ALA A 42 2.67 10.37 -4.78
N ILE A 43 2.35 10.00 -6.03
CA ILE A 43 3.13 9.02 -6.79
C ILE A 43 4.55 9.51 -6.99
N GLN A 44 4.73 10.77 -7.39
CA GLN A 44 6.05 11.41 -7.52
C GLN A 44 6.80 11.38 -6.18
N GLY A 45 6.16 11.77 -5.07
CA GLY A 45 6.80 11.72 -3.75
C GLY A 45 7.16 10.29 -3.33
N CYS A 46 6.30 9.29 -3.62
CA CYS A 46 6.59 7.89 -3.33
C CYS A 46 7.71 7.31 -4.23
N SER A 47 7.96 7.88 -5.40
CA SER A 47 9.10 7.46 -6.24
C SER A 47 10.45 7.83 -5.62
N GLU A 48 10.50 8.75 -4.68
CA GLU A 48 11.71 9.14 -3.95
C GLU A 48 12.09 8.15 -2.81
N ILE A 49 11.23 7.16 -2.52
CA ILE A 49 11.51 6.12 -1.52
C ILE A 49 12.70 5.27 -1.95
N LEU A 50 12.74 4.89 -3.23
CA LEU A 50 13.88 4.15 -3.77
C LEU A 50 15.02 5.10 -4.15
N THR A 51 16.21 4.75 -3.72
CA THR A 51 17.42 5.53 -3.90
C THR A 51 18.45 4.75 -4.75
N PRO A 52 19.54 5.39 -5.22
CA PRO A 52 20.61 4.66 -5.89
C PRO A 52 21.24 3.52 -5.08
N GLN A 53 21.11 3.53 -3.74
CA GLN A 53 21.59 2.46 -2.88
C GLN A 53 20.73 1.19 -2.95
N ASP A 54 19.52 1.29 -3.48
CA ASP A 54 18.54 0.20 -3.53
C ASP A 54 18.59 -0.58 -4.86
N GLN A 55 19.54 -0.26 -5.74
CA GLN A 55 19.64 -0.86 -7.08
C GLN A 55 19.96 -2.37 -7.06
N ASP A 56 20.57 -2.86 -5.98
CA ASP A 56 20.98 -4.26 -5.85
C ASP A 56 19.86 -5.18 -5.34
N PHE A 57 18.67 -4.66 -5.01
CA PHE A 57 17.54 -5.48 -4.61
C PHE A 57 16.76 -5.98 -5.83
N ASP A 58 16.39 -7.28 -5.81
CA ASP A 58 15.69 -7.95 -6.89
C ASP A 58 14.17 -7.83 -6.75
N LEU A 59 13.68 -7.92 -5.49
CA LEU A 59 12.26 -7.91 -5.15
C LEU A 59 12.00 -6.86 -4.07
N ILE A 60 11.09 -5.92 -4.36
CA ILE A 60 10.71 -4.84 -3.46
C ILE A 60 9.26 -5.04 -3.07
N CYS A 61 8.99 -5.18 -1.77
CA CYS A 61 7.69 -5.50 -1.22
C CYS A 61 7.07 -4.30 -0.52
N CYS A 62 5.78 -4.04 -0.76
CA CYS A 62 5.03 -3.02 -0.04
C CYS A 62 3.58 -3.44 0.21
N ALA A 63 2.98 -2.88 1.26
CA ALA A 63 1.53 -3.00 1.48
C ALA A 63 0.78 -2.04 0.54
N VAL A 64 -0.41 -2.47 0.08
CA VAL A 64 -1.21 -1.71 -0.88
C VAL A 64 -2.61 -1.43 -0.32
N GLY A 65 -2.95 -0.14 -0.25
CA GLY A 65 -4.29 0.35 0.06
C GLY A 65 -4.98 0.92 -1.18
N THR A 66 -4.59 2.11 -1.62
CA THR A 66 -5.14 2.81 -2.79
C THR A 66 -4.21 2.83 -4.01
N GLY A 67 -3.04 2.22 -3.91
CA GLY A 67 -2.09 2.05 -5.01
C GLY A 67 -1.06 3.16 -5.20
N GLY A 68 -1.14 4.28 -4.48
CA GLY A 68 -0.19 5.40 -4.67
C GLY A 68 1.25 5.04 -4.37
N THR A 69 1.52 4.40 -3.25
CA THR A 69 2.88 4.01 -2.84
C THR A 69 3.49 2.99 -3.81
N ILE A 70 2.75 1.92 -4.13
CA ILE A 70 3.27 0.91 -5.06
C ILE A 70 3.54 1.51 -6.45
N THR A 71 2.68 2.41 -6.93
CA THR A 71 2.90 3.08 -8.22
C THR A 71 4.18 3.91 -8.20
N GLY A 72 4.44 4.67 -7.12
CA GLY A 72 5.70 5.42 -6.96
C GLY A 72 6.93 4.50 -6.97
N LEU A 73 6.89 3.37 -6.25
CA LEU A 73 7.95 2.38 -6.27
C LEU A 73 8.16 1.77 -7.67
N ILE A 74 7.08 1.46 -8.40
CA ILE A 74 7.13 0.98 -9.77
C ILE A 74 7.83 2.02 -10.67
N GLU A 75 7.43 3.29 -10.60
CA GLU A 75 8.03 4.35 -11.42
C GLU A 75 9.53 4.54 -11.13
N ALA A 76 9.96 4.41 -9.87
CA ALA A 76 11.37 4.51 -9.49
C ALA A 76 12.19 3.27 -9.83
N SER A 77 11.57 2.08 -9.90
CA SER A 77 12.29 0.81 -10.11
C SER A 77 12.88 0.70 -11.52
N HIS A 78 13.96 -0.05 -11.66
CA HIS A 78 14.49 -0.44 -12.97
C HIS A 78 13.94 -1.81 -13.42
N SER A 79 14.20 -2.18 -14.68
CA SER A 79 13.59 -3.35 -15.32
C SER A 79 13.95 -4.72 -14.73
N GLN A 80 15.03 -4.80 -13.96
CA GLN A 80 15.46 -6.04 -13.29
C GLN A 80 14.86 -6.20 -11.90
N GLN A 81 14.30 -5.13 -11.32
CA GLN A 81 13.59 -5.17 -10.06
C GLN A 81 12.14 -5.56 -10.27
N HIS A 82 11.58 -6.35 -9.38
CA HIS A 82 10.13 -6.63 -9.35
C HIS A 82 9.50 -5.99 -8.11
N ILE A 83 8.38 -5.30 -8.30
CA ILE A 83 7.61 -4.69 -7.21
C ILE A 83 6.44 -5.61 -6.86
N LEU A 84 6.42 -6.13 -5.64
CA LEU A 84 5.37 -7.01 -5.15
C LEU A 84 4.51 -6.28 -4.12
N GLY A 85 3.26 -6.04 -4.47
CA GLY A 85 2.26 -5.44 -3.60
C GLY A 85 1.44 -6.48 -2.84
N PHE A 86 1.22 -6.25 -1.56
CA PHE A 86 0.31 -7.04 -0.73
C PHE A 86 -0.93 -6.22 -0.43
N SER A 87 -2.04 -6.56 -1.07
CA SER A 87 -3.30 -5.85 -0.90
C SER A 87 -3.88 -6.05 0.49
N ALA A 88 -4.24 -4.94 1.15
CA ALA A 88 -5.05 -4.98 2.37
C ALA A 88 -6.54 -5.25 2.09
N LEU A 89 -6.94 -5.19 0.82
CA LEU A 89 -8.30 -5.31 0.32
C LEU A 89 -8.48 -6.62 -0.45
N LYS A 90 -9.68 -7.16 -0.46
CA LYS A 90 -10.00 -8.36 -1.22
C LYS A 90 -10.49 -7.98 -2.62
N GLY A 91 -9.96 -8.65 -3.64
CA GLY A 91 -10.36 -8.51 -5.04
C GLY A 91 -9.27 -7.89 -5.93
N ASP A 92 -9.43 -8.09 -7.24
CA ASP A 92 -8.42 -7.74 -8.25
C ASP A 92 -8.45 -6.27 -8.70
N PHE A 93 -9.37 -5.46 -8.19
CA PHE A 93 -9.57 -4.09 -8.66
C PHE A 93 -8.31 -3.22 -8.50
N LEU A 94 -7.49 -3.43 -7.44
CA LEU A 94 -6.24 -2.70 -7.27
C LEU A 94 -5.21 -2.96 -8.38
N LYS A 95 -5.19 -4.16 -8.96
CA LYS A 95 -4.35 -4.44 -10.13
C LYS A 95 -4.77 -3.57 -11.32
N HIS A 96 -6.09 -3.46 -11.53
CA HIS A 96 -6.62 -2.61 -12.57
C HIS A 96 -6.31 -1.14 -12.33
N ASP A 97 -6.55 -0.66 -11.11
CA ASP A 97 -6.32 0.74 -10.74
C ASP A 97 -4.85 1.14 -10.89
N VAL A 98 -3.92 0.31 -10.41
CA VAL A 98 -2.48 0.54 -10.57
C VAL A 98 -2.06 0.50 -12.05
N ALA A 99 -2.62 -0.41 -12.84
CA ALA A 99 -2.34 -0.49 -14.28
C ALA A 99 -2.77 0.76 -15.06
N GLN A 100 -3.70 1.57 -14.53
CA GLN A 100 -4.06 2.88 -15.11
C GLN A 100 -3.03 3.98 -14.78
N LEU A 101 -2.18 3.77 -13.77
CA LEU A 101 -1.26 4.76 -13.24
C LEU A 101 0.17 4.58 -13.73
N THR A 102 0.52 3.44 -14.36
CA THR A 102 1.86 3.13 -14.85
C THR A 102 1.83 2.37 -16.15
N LEU A 103 2.87 2.54 -16.97
CA LEU A 103 3.11 1.76 -18.18
C LEU A 103 4.12 0.61 -17.97
N LYS A 104 4.72 0.52 -16.78
CA LYS A 104 5.67 -0.54 -16.45
C LYS A 104 4.94 -1.84 -16.11
N HIS A 105 5.63 -2.98 -16.33
CA HIS A 105 5.07 -4.33 -16.15
C HIS A 105 5.86 -5.20 -15.15
N ASN A 106 6.89 -4.65 -14.53
CA ASN A 106 7.74 -5.34 -13.56
C ASN A 106 7.13 -5.30 -12.14
N TRP A 107 5.85 -5.54 -12.03
CA TRP A 107 5.13 -5.54 -10.76
C TRP A 107 3.99 -6.55 -10.71
N SER A 108 3.59 -6.89 -9.53
CA SER A 108 2.40 -7.69 -9.25
C SER A 108 1.77 -7.29 -7.91
N ILE A 109 0.48 -7.59 -7.75
CA ILE A 109 -0.26 -7.42 -6.49
C ILE A 109 -0.94 -8.74 -6.16
N THR A 110 -0.84 -9.18 -4.90
CA THR A 110 -1.62 -10.30 -4.37
C THR A 110 -2.59 -9.83 -3.30
N ASP A 111 -3.81 -10.39 -3.30
CA ASP A 111 -4.81 -10.19 -2.25
C ASP A 111 -5.02 -11.47 -1.41
N GLU A 112 -4.23 -12.51 -1.65
CA GLU A 112 -4.34 -13.79 -0.94
C GLU A 112 -4.24 -13.64 0.58
N PHE A 113 -3.38 -12.72 1.03
CA PHE A 113 -3.08 -12.52 2.44
C PHE A 113 -3.85 -11.35 3.09
N CYS A 114 -4.91 -10.88 2.44
CA CYS A 114 -5.73 -9.76 2.93
C CYS A 114 -6.57 -10.11 4.19
N CYS A 115 -6.55 -11.36 4.65
CA CYS A 115 -7.27 -11.85 5.83
C CYS A 115 -8.79 -11.55 5.79
N GLY A 116 -9.38 -11.62 4.59
CA GLY A 116 -10.80 -11.35 4.35
C GLY A 116 -11.15 -9.89 4.03
N GLY A 117 -10.15 -9.00 3.94
CA GLY A 117 -10.29 -7.62 3.46
C GLY A 117 -9.86 -6.54 4.44
N TYR A 118 -10.25 -5.30 4.15
CA TYR A 118 -9.82 -4.13 4.89
C TYR A 118 -10.17 -4.22 6.39
N ALA A 119 -9.20 -3.90 7.24
CA ALA A 119 -9.28 -3.91 8.70
C ALA A 119 -9.74 -5.25 9.32
N LYS A 120 -9.87 -6.34 8.54
CA LYS A 120 -10.11 -7.67 9.08
C LYS A 120 -8.81 -8.35 9.48
N THR A 121 -8.86 -9.12 10.55
CA THR A 121 -7.74 -9.89 11.09
C THR A 121 -8.14 -11.35 11.26
N THR A 122 -7.15 -12.23 11.34
CA THR A 122 -7.32 -13.63 11.73
C THR A 122 -6.45 -13.94 12.94
N PRO A 123 -6.77 -14.98 13.73
CA PRO A 123 -5.91 -15.40 14.84
C PRO A 123 -4.45 -15.63 14.40
N GLU A 124 -4.26 -16.24 13.23
CA GLU A 124 -2.93 -16.55 12.68
C GLU A 124 -2.13 -15.28 12.35
N LEU A 125 -2.81 -14.24 11.83
CA LEU A 125 -2.16 -12.94 11.57
C LEU A 125 -1.71 -12.29 12.88
N LEU A 126 -2.57 -12.32 13.92
CA LEU A 126 -2.25 -11.71 15.21
C LEU A 126 -1.12 -12.45 15.93
N GLU A 127 -1.10 -13.77 15.87
CA GLU A 127 -0.01 -14.61 16.38
C GLU A 127 1.29 -14.33 15.63
N PHE A 128 1.24 -14.24 14.29
CA PHE A 128 2.40 -13.87 13.48
C PHE A 128 2.95 -12.51 13.90
N MET A 129 2.10 -11.49 14.08
CA MET A 129 2.51 -10.16 14.52
C MET A 129 3.28 -10.21 15.84
N GLN A 130 2.74 -10.91 16.84
CA GLN A 130 3.35 -11.03 18.17
C GLN A 130 4.72 -11.71 18.09
N ASN A 131 4.82 -12.82 17.35
CA ASN A 131 6.05 -13.56 17.17
C ASN A 131 7.10 -12.75 16.40
N PHE A 132 6.69 -12.07 15.34
CA PHE A 132 7.56 -11.22 14.53
C PHE A 132 8.14 -10.06 15.35
N GLU A 133 7.27 -9.36 16.09
CA GLU A 133 7.71 -8.24 16.95
C GLU A 133 8.64 -8.71 18.07
N ALA A 134 8.35 -9.87 18.69
CA ALA A 134 9.22 -10.43 19.72
C ALA A 134 10.60 -10.82 19.18
N GLN A 135 10.67 -11.32 17.95
CA GLN A 135 11.90 -11.79 17.34
C GLN A 135 12.74 -10.67 16.74
N TYR A 136 12.10 -9.72 16.06
CA TYR A 136 12.80 -8.71 15.25
C TYR A 136 12.79 -7.31 15.85
N LEU A 137 12.00 -7.06 16.91
CA LEU A 137 11.83 -5.77 17.58
C LEU A 137 11.31 -4.67 16.63
N ILE A 138 10.56 -5.06 15.60
CA ILE A 138 9.93 -4.17 14.63
C ILE A 138 8.42 -4.24 14.85
N PRO A 139 7.78 -3.16 15.29
CA PRO A 139 6.34 -3.14 15.52
C PRO A 139 5.58 -3.14 14.19
N LEU A 140 4.50 -3.94 14.12
CA LEU A 140 3.61 -4.02 12.96
C LEU A 140 2.22 -3.48 13.32
N GLU A 141 1.46 -3.10 12.30
CA GLU A 141 0.03 -2.83 12.45
C GLU A 141 -0.79 -3.83 11.59
N GLN A 142 -1.98 -4.17 12.05
CA GLN A 142 -2.76 -5.31 11.57
C GLN A 142 -3.40 -5.12 10.20
N VAL A 143 -3.53 -3.88 9.69
CA VAL A 143 -4.26 -3.61 8.44
C VAL A 143 -3.38 -3.78 7.20
N TYR A 144 -2.12 -3.30 7.28
CA TYR A 144 -1.22 -3.20 6.14
C TYR A 144 0.08 -3.97 6.36
N THR A 145 0.95 -3.51 7.27
CA THR A 145 2.31 -4.02 7.39
C THR A 145 2.38 -5.46 7.88
N ALA A 146 1.49 -5.85 8.78
CA ALA A 146 1.43 -7.24 9.24
C ALA A 146 0.97 -8.19 8.13
N LYS A 147 -0.04 -7.83 7.34
CA LYS A 147 -0.52 -8.65 6.22
C LYS A 147 0.56 -8.82 5.15
N MET A 148 1.28 -7.76 4.84
CA MET A 148 2.40 -7.79 3.90
C MET A 148 3.47 -8.76 4.37
N LEU A 149 3.97 -8.60 5.60
CA LEU A 149 5.03 -9.46 6.13
C LEU A 149 4.55 -10.90 6.32
N TYR A 150 3.33 -11.10 6.83
CA TYR A 150 2.71 -12.43 6.92
C TYR A 150 2.66 -13.12 5.56
N GLY A 151 2.19 -12.41 4.54
CA GLY A 151 2.13 -12.93 3.17
C GLY A 151 3.51 -13.24 2.61
N LEU A 152 4.47 -12.34 2.78
CA LEU A 152 5.85 -12.54 2.33
C LEU A 152 6.48 -13.79 2.98
N PHE A 153 6.34 -13.96 4.30
CA PHE A 153 6.83 -15.14 5.00
C PHE A 153 6.15 -16.41 4.51
N LYS A 154 4.83 -16.38 4.26
CA LYS A 154 4.11 -17.53 3.68
C LYS A 154 4.60 -17.90 2.29
N MET A 155 4.86 -16.92 1.43
CA MET A 155 5.42 -17.15 0.09
C MET A 155 6.84 -17.73 0.16
N ILE A 156 7.66 -17.26 1.12
CA ILE A 156 9.00 -17.83 1.36
C ILE A 156 8.89 -19.29 1.82
N GLU A 157 8.02 -19.59 2.80
CA GLU A 157 7.77 -20.96 3.31
C GLU A 157 7.32 -21.92 2.20
N ARG A 158 6.56 -21.43 1.22
CA ARG A 158 6.07 -22.22 0.07
C ARG A 158 7.09 -22.34 -1.07
N GLY A 159 8.24 -21.66 -0.97
CA GLY A 159 9.26 -21.65 -2.04
C GLY A 159 8.85 -20.81 -3.27
N GLU A 160 7.89 -19.90 -3.13
CA GLU A 160 7.44 -19.01 -4.20
C GLU A 160 8.40 -17.84 -4.40
N ILE A 161 9.22 -17.52 -3.41
CA ILE A 161 10.29 -16.52 -3.48
C ILE A 161 11.62 -17.23 -3.65
N ASN A 162 12.36 -16.87 -4.69
CA ASN A 162 13.69 -17.43 -4.93
C ASN A 162 14.65 -17.05 -3.77
N PRO A 163 15.27 -18.01 -3.06
CA PRO A 163 16.15 -17.76 -1.92
C PRO A 163 17.43 -16.99 -2.27
N GLN A 164 17.76 -16.85 -3.56
CA GLN A 164 18.90 -16.05 -4.02
C GLN A 164 18.55 -14.57 -4.22
N GLN A 165 17.26 -14.21 -4.23
CA GLN A 165 16.84 -12.82 -4.40
C GLN A 165 17.14 -11.99 -3.18
N LYS A 166 17.64 -10.79 -3.40
CA LYS A 166 17.75 -9.76 -2.36
C LYS A 166 16.41 -9.03 -2.22
N LEU A 167 15.85 -9.06 -1.02
CA LEU A 167 14.54 -8.50 -0.71
C LEU A 167 14.67 -7.14 -0.02
N LEU A 168 13.89 -6.15 -0.48
CA LEU A 168 13.67 -4.89 0.22
C LEU A 168 12.19 -4.83 0.64
N VAL A 169 11.92 -4.65 1.93
CA VAL A 169 10.56 -4.55 2.44
C VAL A 169 10.30 -3.14 2.95
N ILE A 170 9.33 -2.46 2.34
CA ILE A 170 8.99 -1.09 2.69
C ILE A 170 7.97 -1.10 3.84
N HIS A 171 8.45 -0.73 5.04
CA HIS A 171 7.60 -0.53 6.21
C HIS A 171 7.16 0.93 6.29
N SER A 172 5.97 1.23 5.78
CA SER A 172 5.45 2.60 5.65
C SER A 172 4.82 3.19 6.92
N GLY A 173 4.91 2.50 8.06
CA GLY A 173 4.38 2.99 9.35
C GLY A 173 2.95 2.49 9.63
N GLY A 174 2.02 3.41 9.96
CA GLY A 174 0.63 3.06 10.29
C GLY A 174 0.40 2.66 11.74
N LEU A 175 1.40 2.77 12.61
CA LEU A 175 1.38 2.26 14.00
C LEU A 175 0.30 2.92 14.89
N GLN A 176 -0.20 4.09 14.52
CA GLN A 176 -1.31 4.75 15.23
C GLN A 176 -2.62 3.96 15.17
N GLY A 177 -2.76 3.02 14.23
CA GLY A 177 -3.93 2.15 14.07
C GLY A 177 -3.83 0.79 14.77
N ARG A 178 -2.77 0.55 15.55
CA ARG A 178 -2.60 -0.72 16.28
C ARG A 178 -3.69 -0.96 17.32
N ILE A 179 -4.12 -2.19 17.43
CA ILE A 179 -4.98 -2.73 18.48
C ILE A 179 -4.17 -3.55 19.48
#